data_fb1bb9de3683d92723e13ef254eb764c
#
_entry.id   fb1bb9de3683d92723e13ef254eb764c
#
_cell.length_a   1.000
_cell.length_b   1.000
_cell.length_c   1.000
_cell.angle_alpha   90.00
_cell.angle_beta   90.00
_cell.angle_gamma   90.00
#
_symmetry.space_group_name_H-M   'P 1'
#
loop_
_entity.id
_entity.type
_entity.pdbx_description
1 polymer ?
#
loop_
_entity_poly.entity_id
_entity_poly.type
_entity_poly.pdbx_seq_one_letter_code
_entity_poly.pdbx_strand_id
1 'polypeptide(L)'
;DKLPFYSTTAPSTINVYAEGAYLKPGHAPQIGRGSNGLVYIDDFEGSKSGIDLRFPLISWAMASTPYGATDINGAPILTESTLSNDLRYGMNRAKISWYQIEQTLQQYKGNNNPRGGNAAELSDPRVRAVYQKEIFPQRTTGFGESQLITFDLSYYPRDKGPYNFDVSGTSYSAGLEPGGSGKLRNPKSRFGGLMRSLDQT
;
A
#
# COMPACT_ATOMS: atom_id res chain seq x y z
N ASP A 1 -20.21 -67.67 40.15
CA ASP A 1 -21.49 -67.03 40.06
C ASP A 1 -22.06 -67.22 38.66
N LYS A 2 -23.28 -67.77 38.59
CA LYS A 2 -23.98 -68.08 37.34
C LYS A 2 -24.79 -66.84 36.88
N LEU A 3 -24.65 -66.47 35.63
CA LEU A 3 -25.49 -65.41 35.07
C LEU A 3 -26.99 -65.87 35.08
N PRO A 4 -27.93 -65.01 35.51
CA PRO A 4 -29.32 -65.37 35.74
C PRO A 4 -30.11 -65.85 34.49
N PHE A 5 -29.55 -65.64 33.29
CA PHE A 5 -30.17 -65.93 32.01
C PHE A 5 -29.44 -67.00 31.19
N TYR A 6 -28.42 -67.66 31.77
CA TYR A 6 -27.60 -68.62 31.03
C TYR A 6 -27.44 -69.92 31.82
N SER A 7 -28.00 -71.02 31.28
CA SER A 7 -27.87 -72.33 31.88
C SER A 7 -26.79 -73.14 31.18
N THR A 8 -25.57 -73.05 31.70
CA THR A 8 -24.44 -73.87 31.25
C THR A 8 -23.72 -74.50 32.42
N THR A 9 -23.18 -75.69 32.22
CA THR A 9 -22.36 -76.40 33.18
C THR A 9 -20.86 -76.01 33.11
N ALA A 10 -20.51 -75.25 32.08
CA ALA A 10 -19.16 -74.79 31.92
C ALA A 10 -18.95 -73.47 32.71
N PRO A 11 -17.78 -73.26 33.32
CA PRO A 11 -17.46 -72.00 33.99
C PRO A 11 -17.36 -70.88 32.92
N SER A 12 -18.16 -69.84 33.10
CA SER A 12 -18.19 -68.70 32.20
C SER A 12 -17.67 -67.46 32.95
N THR A 13 -16.77 -66.74 32.37
CA THR A 13 -16.27 -65.46 32.88
C THR A 13 -16.57 -64.39 31.88
N ILE A 14 -17.09 -63.25 32.38
CA ILE A 14 -17.26 -62.02 31.59
C ILE A 14 -16.29 -61.00 32.14
N ASN A 15 -15.35 -60.61 31.31
CA ASN A 15 -14.44 -59.50 31.61
C ASN A 15 -14.91 -58.23 30.87
N VAL A 16 -15.22 -57.20 31.59
CA VAL A 16 -15.62 -55.93 31.03
C VAL A 16 -14.53 -54.92 31.34
N TYR A 17 -13.95 -54.35 30.29
CA TYR A 17 -13.02 -53.23 30.38
C TYR A 17 -13.71 -52.01 29.84
N ALA A 18 -13.74 -50.94 30.61
CA ALA A 18 -14.26 -49.66 30.18
C ALA A 18 -13.19 -48.58 30.43
N GLU A 19 -12.85 -47.84 29.42
CA GLU A 19 -11.98 -46.69 29.50
C GLU A 19 -12.76 -45.44 29.07
N GLY A 20 -12.75 -44.39 29.89
CA GLY A 20 -13.43 -43.14 29.59
C GLY A 20 -12.42 -42.00 29.70
N ALA A 21 -12.28 -41.22 28.64
CA ALA A 21 -11.51 -40.00 28.67
C ALA A 21 -12.47 -38.80 28.59
N TYR A 22 -12.33 -37.88 29.51
CA TYR A 22 -13.06 -36.61 29.49
C TYR A 22 -12.08 -35.45 29.36
N LEU A 23 -12.19 -34.71 28.25
CA LEU A 23 -11.43 -33.50 28.01
C LEU A 23 -12.32 -32.30 28.32
N LYS A 24 -11.98 -31.55 29.37
CA LYS A 24 -12.57 -30.23 29.63
C LYS A 24 -11.61 -29.16 29.10
N PRO A 25 -11.98 -28.46 28.02
CA PRO A 25 -11.17 -27.34 27.56
C PRO A 25 -11.01 -26.31 28.68
N GLY A 26 -9.79 -26.05 29.07
CA GLY A 26 -9.46 -24.96 29.97
C GLY A 26 -9.23 -23.69 29.14
N HIS A 27 -9.83 -22.60 29.56
CA HIS A 27 -9.57 -21.28 28.96
C HIS A 27 -9.12 -20.32 30.04
N ALA A 28 -8.22 -19.43 29.66
CA ALA A 28 -7.73 -18.40 30.55
C ALA A 28 -8.80 -17.29 30.68
N PRO A 29 -9.35 -17.04 31.86
CA PRO A 29 -10.38 -16.01 32.05
C PRO A 29 -9.91 -14.58 31.77
N GLN A 30 -8.57 -14.39 31.67
CA GLN A 30 -7.98 -13.10 31.35
C GLN A 30 -8.04 -12.77 29.83
N ILE A 31 -8.34 -13.76 28.99
CA ILE A 31 -8.39 -13.60 27.55
C ILE A 31 -9.85 -13.53 27.09
N GLY A 32 -10.22 -12.47 26.41
CA GLY A 32 -11.56 -12.24 25.88
C GLY A 32 -12.44 -11.34 26.75
N ARG A 33 -13.62 -11.05 26.23
CA ARG A 33 -14.65 -10.27 26.94
C ARG A 33 -15.65 -11.18 27.63
N GLY A 34 -15.82 -11.02 28.93
CA GLY A 34 -16.79 -11.78 29.73
C GLY A 34 -16.14 -12.75 30.70
N SER A 35 -16.96 -13.32 31.61
CA SER A 35 -16.52 -14.18 32.70
C SER A 35 -16.05 -15.58 32.27
N ASN A 36 -16.26 -15.94 31.02
CA ASN A 36 -16.04 -17.32 30.54
C ASN A 36 -14.72 -17.49 29.77
N GLY A 37 -13.94 -16.43 29.58
CA GLY A 37 -12.67 -16.48 28.83
C GLY A 37 -12.82 -17.00 27.38
N LEU A 38 -14.02 -16.89 26.80
CA LEU A 38 -14.28 -17.28 25.44
C LEU A 38 -13.87 -16.15 24.49
N VAL A 39 -13.03 -16.46 23.54
CA VAL A 39 -12.73 -15.60 22.40
C VAL A 39 -13.45 -16.16 21.19
N TYR A 40 -14.45 -15.45 20.71
CA TYR A 40 -15.05 -15.74 19.43
C TYR A 40 -14.18 -15.12 18.35
N ILE A 41 -13.57 -15.95 17.53
CA ILE A 41 -12.97 -15.51 16.27
C ILE A 41 -14.10 -15.56 15.24
N ASP A 42 -15.03 -14.62 15.39
CA ASP A 42 -16.29 -14.65 14.64
C ASP A 42 -16.18 -13.88 13.32
N ASP A 43 -15.00 -13.33 13.04
CA ASP A 43 -14.87 -12.35 11.97
C ASP A 43 -13.61 -12.62 11.14
N PHE A 44 -13.53 -13.79 10.51
CA PHE A 44 -12.53 -14.01 9.46
C PHE A 44 -12.75 -13.02 8.30
N GLU A 45 -13.96 -12.54 8.09
CA GLU A 45 -14.31 -11.51 7.12
C GLU A 45 -13.86 -10.11 7.57
N GLY A 46 -13.68 -9.89 8.86
CA GLY A 46 -13.16 -8.65 9.44
C GLY A 46 -11.65 -8.61 9.61
N SER A 47 -10.91 -9.66 9.22
CA SER A 47 -9.46 -9.64 9.28
C SER A 47 -8.91 -8.64 8.27
N LYS A 48 -8.37 -7.53 8.78
CA LYS A 48 -7.72 -6.51 7.96
C LYS A 48 -6.29 -6.94 7.69
N SER A 49 -5.99 -7.37 6.47
CA SER A 49 -4.62 -7.52 6.02
C SER A 49 -4.11 -6.17 5.50
N GLY A 50 -2.95 -5.74 6.00
CA GLY A 50 -2.28 -4.54 5.51
C GLY A 50 -1.27 -4.91 4.44
N ILE A 51 -1.35 -4.29 3.27
CA ILE A 51 -0.34 -4.42 2.22
C ILE A 51 0.54 -3.17 2.24
N ASP A 52 1.86 -3.36 2.31
CA ASP A 52 2.79 -2.25 2.16
C ASP A 52 2.89 -1.84 0.69
N LEU A 53 2.33 -0.68 0.37
CA LEU A 53 2.33 -0.14 -0.98
C LEU A 53 3.68 0.46 -1.40
N ARG A 54 4.61 0.69 -0.48
CA ARG A 54 5.92 1.28 -0.77
C ARG A 54 6.80 0.34 -1.58
N PHE A 55 6.69 -0.95 -1.36
CA PHE A 55 7.56 -1.96 -1.95
C PHE A 55 6.80 -3.04 -2.71
N PRO A 56 7.45 -3.59 -3.74
CA PRO A 56 8.63 -3.07 -4.43
C PRO A 56 8.26 -1.87 -5.33
N LEU A 57 9.18 -0.90 -5.49
CA LEU A 57 8.98 0.28 -6.34
C LEU A 57 8.65 -0.06 -7.80
N ILE A 58 9.19 -1.17 -8.30
CA ILE A 58 8.94 -1.66 -9.66
C ILE A 58 7.52 -2.18 -9.89
N SER A 59 6.75 -2.42 -8.82
CA SER A 59 5.33 -2.80 -8.95
C SER A 59 4.44 -1.61 -9.31
N TRP A 60 4.98 -0.41 -9.24
CA TRP A 60 4.30 0.78 -9.70
C TRP A 60 4.56 1.01 -11.17
N ALA A 61 3.52 1.23 -11.93
CA ALA A 61 3.56 1.56 -13.34
C ALA A 61 2.84 2.87 -13.62
N MET A 62 3.10 3.47 -14.77
CA MET A 62 2.37 4.66 -15.18
C MET A 62 0.91 4.31 -15.46
N ALA A 63 0.00 5.11 -14.92
CA ALA A 63 -1.42 4.98 -15.21
C ALA A 63 -1.74 5.43 -16.63
N SER A 64 -2.82 4.89 -17.17
CA SER A 64 -3.45 5.37 -18.39
C SER A 64 -4.00 6.78 -18.20
N THR A 65 -4.30 7.48 -19.31
CA THR A 65 -5.02 8.76 -19.27
C THR A 65 -6.38 8.54 -18.60
N PRO A 66 -6.74 9.31 -17.57
CA PRO A 66 -8.00 9.14 -16.86
C PRO A 66 -9.20 9.34 -17.80
N TYR A 67 -10.01 8.31 -17.93
CA TYR A 67 -11.23 8.34 -18.75
C TYR A 67 -12.34 9.11 -18.04
N GLY A 68 -13.02 9.98 -18.77
CA GLY A 68 -14.17 10.72 -18.25
C GLY A 68 -13.82 11.75 -17.16
N ALA A 69 -12.55 12.16 -17.05
CA ALA A 69 -12.15 13.18 -16.07
C ALA A 69 -12.79 14.53 -16.41
N THR A 70 -13.37 15.17 -15.38
CA THR A 70 -14.00 16.48 -15.49
C THR A 70 -13.37 17.48 -14.51
N ASP A 71 -13.48 18.75 -14.80
CA ASP A 71 -13.16 19.82 -13.87
C ASP A 71 -14.26 19.97 -12.78
N ILE A 72 -14.07 20.94 -11.89
CA ILE A 72 -15.02 21.24 -10.80
C ILE A 72 -16.42 21.63 -11.30
N ASN A 73 -16.55 22.08 -12.56
CA ASN A 73 -17.79 22.49 -13.19
C ASN A 73 -18.41 21.36 -14.05
N GLY A 74 -17.78 20.19 -14.06
CA GLY A 74 -18.23 19.04 -14.86
C GLY A 74 -17.79 19.08 -16.34
N ALA A 75 -16.94 20.01 -16.75
CA ALA A 75 -16.43 20.06 -18.12
C ALA A 75 -15.31 19.03 -18.32
N PRO A 76 -15.30 18.27 -19.43
CA PRO A 76 -14.25 17.29 -19.71
C PRO A 76 -12.87 17.95 -19.82
N ILE A 77 -11.87 17.41 -19.13
CA ILE A 77 -10.50 17.97 -19.11
C ILE A 77 -9.47 17.14 -19.88
N LEU A 78 -9.69 15.84 -20.04
CA LEU A 78 -8.78 14.92 -20.74
C LEU A 78 -9.55 14.20 -21.85
N THR A 79 -10.00 14.96 -22.86
CA THR A 79 -10.83 14.45 -23.92
C THR A 79 -10.13 13.44 -24.84
N GLU A 80 -8.77 13.47 -24.86
CA GLU A 80 -7.94 12.48 -25.54
C GLU A 80 -8.06 11.07 -24.97
N SER A 81 -8.60 10.92 -23.77
CA SER A 81 -8.81 9.62 -23.12
C SER A 81 -9.75 8.69 -23.90
N THR A 82 -10.54 9.22 -24.80
CA THR A 82 -11.44 8.45 -25.69
C THR A 82 -10.76 7.89 -26.93
N LEU A 83 -9.53 8.34 -27.23
CA LEU A 83 -8.80 7.91 -28.41
C LEU A 83 -8.25 6.49 -28.24
N SER A 84 -8.31 5.69 -29.29
CA SER A 84 -7.77 4.34 -29.34
C SER A 84 -6.75 4.23 -30.47
N ASN A 85 -5.59 3.61 -30.20
CA ASN A 85 -4.50 3.46 -31.18
C ASN A 85 -4.03 4.79 -31.79
N ASP A 86 -4.04 5.85 -31.01
CA ASP A 86 -3.69 7.20 -31.46
C ASP A 86 -2.63 7.78 -30.54
N LEU A 87 -1.54 8.29 -31.11
CA LEU A 87 -0.45 8.90 -30.35
C LEU A 87 -0.90 10.13 -29.53
N ARG A 88 -1.99 10.77 -29.94
CA ARG A 88 -2.58 11.91 -29.23
C ARG A 88 -3.12 11.52 -27.84
N TYR A 89 -3.37 10.25 -27.58
CA TYR A 89 -3.80 9.75 -26.28
C TYR A 89 -2.88 10.16 -25.11
N GLY A 90 -1.59 10.38 -25.38
CA GLY A 90 -0.61 10.77 -24.36
C GLY A 90 -0.29 12.28 -24.31
N MET A 91 -0.94 13.13 -25.09
CA MET A 91 -0.54 14.53 -25.25
C MET A 91 -0.55 15.36 -23.95
N ASN A 92 -1.45 15.07 -23.03
CA ASN A 92 -1.52 15.78 -21.75
C ASN A 92 -0.72 15.09 -20.64
N ARG A 93 -0.03 14.00 -20.93
CA ARG A 93 0.81 13.32 -19.92
C ARG A 93 2.06 14.14 -19.62
N ALA A 94 2.17 14.56 -18.38
CA ALA A 94 3.35 15.23 -17.85
C ALA A 94 4.32 14.23 -17.21
N LYS A 95 5.54 14.69 -16.95
CA LYS A 95 6.56 13.88 -16.30
C LYS A 95 6.20 13.66 -14.84
N ILE A 96 6.28 12.40 -14.44
CA ILE A 96 6.13 11.96 -13.07
C ILE A 96 7.30 11.02 -12.73
N SER A 97 7.80 11.12 -11.53
CA SER A 97 8.87 10.25 -11.03
C SER A 97 8.51 9.77 -9.64
N TRP A 98 8.75 8.52 -9.37
CA TRP A 98 8.59 7.95 -8.04
C TRP A 98 9.89 7.28 -7.61
N TYR A 99 10.22 7.45 -6.35
CA TYR A 99 11.51 7.03 -5.83
C TYR A 99 11.43 6.89 -4.31
N GLN A 100 12.54 6.50 -3.75
CA GLN A 100 12.77 6.46 -2.33
C GLN A 100 14.03 7.27 -2.04
N ILE A 101 13.98 8.14 -1.06
CA ILE A 101 15.15 8.88 -0.62
C ILE A 101 15.95 7.97 0.33
N GLU A 102 17.21 7.77 0.01
CA GLU A 102 18.12 7.00 0.84
C GLU A 102 18.35 7.71 2.18
N GLN A 103 18.29 6.96 3.28
CA GLN A 103 18.39 7.52 4.64
C GLN A 103 19.69 8.29 4.89
N THR A 104 20.78 7.91 4.24
CA THR A 104 22.05 8.61 4.35
C THR A 104 21.98 10.06 3.83
N LEU A 105 21.15 10.32 2.84
CA LEU A 105 20.91 11.67 2.31
C LEU A 105 20.07 12.53 3.26
N GLN A 106 19.31 11.90 4.12
CA GLN A 106 18.44 12.54 5.12
C GLN A 106 19.11 12.74 6.48
N GLN A 107 20.43 12.57 6.55
CA GLN A 107 21.26 12.79 7.73
C GLN A 107 22.21 13.99 7.50
N TYR A 108 22.67 14.59 8.58
CA TYR A 108 23.61 15.69 8.48
C TYR A 108 24.91 15.27 7.78
N LYS A 109 25.39 16.18 6.94
CA LYS A 109 26.70 16.06 6.30
C LYS A 109 27.80 16.16 7.33
N GLY A 110 28.73 15.22 7.29
CA GLY A 110 29.89 15.16 8.20
C GLY A 110 30.97 14.25 7.64
N ASN A 111 32.06 14.10 8.38
CA ASN A 111 33.19 13.24 7.96
C ASN A 111 32.78 11.80 7.69
N ASN A 112 31.85 11.27 8.47
CA ASN A 112 31.32 9.91 8.32
C ASN A 112 30.16 9.81 7.33
N ASN A 113 29.61 10.94 6.90
CA ASN A 113 28.52 11.01 5.91
C ASN A 113 28.73 12.18 4.96
N PRO A 114 29.62 12.08 3.98
CA PRO A 114 29.89 13.15 3.02
C PRO A 114 28.72 13.45 2.07
N ARG A 115 27.73 12.53 1.98
CA ARG A 115 26.55 12.65 1.13
C ARG A 115 25.34 13.26 1.86
N GLY A 116 25.44 13.49 3.15
CA GLY A 116 24.36 14.08 3.95
C GLY A 116 24.04 15.50 3.56
N GLY A 117 22.86 15.97 4.01
CA GLY A 117 22.36 17.32 3.75
C GLY A 117 22.78 18.33 4.81
N ASN A 118 22.68 19.61 4.49
CA ASN A 118 22.77 20.69 5.46
C ASN A 118 21.42 20.90 6.18
N ALA A 119 21.40 21.76 7.21
CA ALA A 119 20.20 22.00 8.02
C ALA A 119 18.98 22.48 7.20
N ALA A 120 19.21 23.34 6.20
CA ALA A 120 18.13 23.86 5.35
C ALA A 120 17.56 22.77 4.43
N GLU A 121 18.41 21.94 3.85
CA GLU A 121 18.00 20.80 3.02
C GLU A 121 17.21 19.77 3.84
N LEU A 122 17.68 19.45 5.04
CA LEU A 122 17.05 18.45 5.91
C LEU A 122 15.74 18.93 6.54
N SER A 123 15.51 20.24 6.61
CA SER A 123 14.24 20.81 7.07
C SER A 123 13.21 20.96 5.94
N ASP A 124 13.61 20.81 4.67
CA ASP A 124 12.69 20.87 3.54
C ASP A 124 11.69 19.72 3.60
N PRO A 125 10.37 19.99 3.58
CA PRO A 125 9.33 18.95 3.61
C PRO A 125 9.46 17.88 2.53
N ARG A 126 10.14 18.20 1.42
CA ARG A 126 10.36 17.29 0.29
C ARG A 126 11.50 16.29 0.52
N VAL A 127 12.35 16.54 1.50
CA VAL A 127 13.58 15.74 1.73
C VAL A 127 13.67 15.22 3.15
N ARG A 128 13.06 15.91 4.13
CA ARG A 128 13.19 15.59 5.56
C ARG A 128 12.91 14.13 5.88
N ALA A 129 13.60 13.60 6.86
CA ALA A 129 13.28 12.31 7.45
C ALA A 129 11.90 12.33 8.11
N VAL A 130 11.17 11.22 7.97
CA VAL A 130 9.90 10.98 8.67
C VAL A 130 10.14 9.89 9.71
N TYR A 131 9.76 10.15 10.95
CA TYR A 131 9.95 9.20 12.03
C TYR A 131 8.67 8.46 12.38
N GLN A 132 8.83 7.23 12.83
CA GLN A 132 7.70 6.36 13.17
C GLN A 132 6.77 7.00 14.20
N LYS A 133 7.31 7.72 15.16
CA LYS A 133 6.56 8.39 16.23
C LYS A 133 5.66 9.52 15.71
N GLU A 134 6.05 10.18 14.61
CA GLU A 134 5.22 11.21 13.98
C GLU A 134 3.92 10.64 13.41
N ILE A 135 3.99 9.43 12.83
CA ILE A 135 2.85 8.79 12.16
C ILE A 135 2.07 7.89 13.14
N PHE A 136 2.78 7.26 14.07
CA PHE A 136 2.21 6.31 15.03
C PHE A 136 2.60 6.70 16.47
N PRO A 137 2.04 7.78 17.02
CA PRO A 137 2.45 8.31 18.34
C PRO A 137 2.21 7.34 19.50
N GLN A 138 1.27 6.41 19.32
CA GLN A 138 0.93 5.40 20.34
C GLN A 138 1.86 4.17 20.32
N ARG A 139 2.72 4.08 19.30
CA ARG A 139 3.61 2.93 19.18
C ARG A 139 4.88 3.15 20.00
N THR A 140 5.12 2.27 20.95
CA THR A 140 6.40 2.24 21.69
C THR A 140 7.48 1.77 20.72
N THR A 141 8.42 2.64 20.42
CA THR A 141 9.66 2.28 19.73
C THR A 141 10.68 1.81 20.78
N GLY A 142 11.43 0.76 20.47
CA GLY A 142 12.57 0.33 21.27
C GLY A 142 13.65 1.42 21.35
N PHE A 143 14.90 1.06 21.42
CA PHE A 143 16.00 2.01 21.45
C PHE A 143 16.06 2.88 20.19
N GLY A 144 15.87 4.20 20.36
CA GLY A 144 15.99 5.21 19.32
C GLY A 144 14.71 5.48 18.50
N GLU A 145 14.67 6.63 17.84
CA GLU A 145 13.60 6.96 16.89
C GLU A 145 13.84 6.22 15.58
N SER A 146 12.91 5.37 15.20
CA SER A 146 12.97 4.65 13.92
C SER A 146 12.53 5.55 12.78
N GLN A 147 13.43 5.81 11.84
CA GLN A 147 13.12 6.52 10.59
C GLN A 147 12.31 5.61 9.67
N LEU A 148 11.24 6.13 9.12
CA LEU A 148 10.43 5.45 8.12
C LEU A 148 10.99 5.69 6.73
N ILE A 149 10.94 4.64 5.92
CA ILE A 149 11.16 4.74 4.49
C ILE A 149 9.88 5.25 3.85
N THR A 150 9.97 6.34 3.11
CA THR A 150 8.85 6.97 2.42
C THR A 150 8.77 6.52 0.96
N PHE A 151 7.58 6.62 0.39
CA PHE A 151 7.37 6.56 -1.05
C PHE A 151 7.22 8.01 -1.54
N ASP A 152 8.18 8.46 -2.32
CA ASP A 152 8.28 9.84 -2.76
C ASP A 152 7.82 9.97 -4.20
N LEU A 153 7.05 11.02 -4.46
CA LEU A 153 6.46 11.30 -5.75
C LEU A 153 6.77 12.74 -6.17
N SER A 154 7.36 12.89 -7.35
CA SER A 154 7.60 14.19 -7.96
C SER A 154 6.83 14.34 -9.26
N TYR A 155 6.09 15.44 -9.38
CA TYR A 155 5.29 15.76 -10.54
C TYR A 155 5.77 17.06 -11.21
N TYR A 156 6.02 16.98 -12.52
CA TYR A 156 6.58 18.08 -13.31
C TYR A 156 5.60 18.44 -14.43
N PRO A 157 4.61 19.29 -14.17
CA PRO A 157 3.51 19.56 -15.11
C PRO A 157 3.94 20.30 -16.39
N ARG A 158 5.13 20.88 -16.40
CA ARG A 158 5.69 21.54 -17.59
C ARG A 158 6.59 20.65 -18.44
N ASP A 159 6.93 19.47 -17.96
CA ASP A 159 7.81 18.55 -18.65
C ASP A 159 7.00 17.42 -19.29
N LYS A 160 7.37 17.04 -20.51
CA LYS A 160 6.77 15.91 -21.19
C LYS A 160 7.00 14.63 -20.40
N GLY A 161 5.93 13.90 -20.19
CA GLY A 161 5.99 12.53 -19.70
C GLY A 161 6.29 11.53 -20.82
N PRO A 162 6.52 10.26 -20.47
CA PRO A 162 6.63 9.20 -21.46
C PRO A 162 5.37 9.10 -22.34
N TYR A 163 5.60 8.80 -23.61
CA TYR A 163 4.55 8.74 -24.65
C TYR A 163 3.81 10.07 -24.88
N ASN A 164 4.37 11.19 -24.45
CA ASN A 164 3.86 12.51 -24.79
C ASN A 164 4.58 13.03 -26.04
N PHE A 165 3.93 12.93 -27.19
CA PHE A 165 4.44 13.37 -28.50
C PHE A 165 3.93 14.75 -28.90
N ASP A 166 3.41 15.54 -27.95
CA ASP A 166 2.89 16.86 -28.18
C ASP A 166 3.98 17.81 -28.74
N VAL A 167 3.69 18.50 -29.81
CA VAL A 167 4.59 19.46 -30.47
C VAL A 167 3.92 20.80 -30.73
N SER A 168 2.63 20.80 -30.98
CA SER A 168 1.85 22.00 -31.31
C SER A 168 0.45 21.88 -30.71
N GLY A 169 -0.19 22.99 -30.47
CA GLY A 169 -1.57 23.01 -29.96
C GLY A 169 -2.53 22.26 -30.89
N THR A 170 -3.42 21.48 -30.28
CA THR A 170 -4.50 20.73 -30.96
C THR A 170 -5.80 20.92 -30.19
N SER A 171 -6.88 20.31 -30.66
CA SER A 171 -8.13 20.25 -29.87
C SER A 171 -8.00 19.51 -28.53
N TYR A 172 -6.97 18.69 -28.39
CA TYR A 172 -6.73 17.86 -27.19
C TYR A 172 -5.67 18.44 -26.25
N SER A 173 -4.78 19.30 -26.76
CA SER A 173 -3.65 19.83 -25.98
C SER A 173 -3.31 21.26 -26.34
N ALA A 174 -2.88 22.02 -25.35
CA ALA A 174 -2.39 23.40 -25.55
C ALA A 174 -1.01 23.47 -26.24
N GLY A 175 -0.34 22.34 -26.45
CA GLY A 175 0.97 22.28 -27.10
C GLY A 175 2.14 22.69 -26.20
N LEU A 176 3.23 23.13 -26.85
CA LEU A 176 4.46 23.56 -26.20
C LEU A 176 4.52 25.08 -26.07
N GLU A 177 5.34 25.55 -25.14
CA GLU A 177 5.68 26.97 -25.02
C GLU A 177 6.44 27.44 -26.26
N PRO A 178 6.18 28.65 -26.76
CA PRO A 178 6.94 29.22 -27.86
C PRO A 178 8.40 29.44 -27.44
N GLY A 179 9.31 29.42 -28.39
CA GLY A 179 10.74 29.68 -28.13
C GLY A 179 11.58 28.44 -27.95
N GLY A 180 11.07 27.24 -28.25
CA GLY A 180 11.87 26.02 -28.32
C GLY A 180 12.29 25.44 -26.97
N SER A 181 11.70 25.87 -25.87
CA SER A 181 12.00 25.36 -24.52
C SER A 181 11.65 23.89 -24.32
N GLY A 182 10.79 23.32 -25.19
CA GLY A 182 10.25 21.97 -25.04
C GLY A 182 9.28 21.81 -23.86
N LYS A 183 8.96 22.89 -23.15
CA LYS A 183 8.06 22.87 -22.00
C LYS A 183 6.59 22.85 -22.44
N LEU A 184 5.77 22.11 -21.69
CA LEU A 184 4.34 22.05 -21.92
C LEU A 184 3.63 23.35 -21.50
N ARG A 185 2.74 23.82 -22.35
CA ARG A 185 1.83 24.93 -22.02
C ARG A 185 0.72 24.41 -21.10
N ASN A 186 0.08 25.35 -20.39
CA ASN A 186 -1.06 25.08 -19.51
C ASN A 186 -0.84 23.91 -18.54
N PRO A 187 0.02 24.08 -17.53
CA PRO A 187 0.34 22.99 -16.60
C PRO A 187 -0.87 22.47 -15.79
N LYS A 188 -1.94 23.26 -15.68
CA LYS A 188 -3.17 22.88 -14.97
C LYS A 188 -4.00 21.82 -15.72
N SER A 189 -3.83 21.69 -17.02
CA SER A 189 -4.52 20.68 -17.83
C SER A 189 -3.69 19.42 -18.06
N ARG A 190 -2.58 19.29 -17.39
CA ARG A 190 -1.69 18.13 -17.51
C ARG A 190 -1.94 17.13 -16.39
N PHE A 191 -1.69 15.87 -16.64
CA PHE A 191 -1.82 14.82 -15.64
C PHE A 191 -0.56 13.97 -15.54
N GLY A 192 -0.36 13.39 -14.39
CA GLY A 192 0.57 12.31 -14.13
C GLY A 192 -0.12 11.32 -13.22
N GLY A 193 -0.01 10.04 -13.49
CA GLY A 193 -0.67 9.01 -12.71
C GLY A 193 0.19 7.77 -12.57
N LEU A 194 0.07 7.14 -11.42
CA LEU A 194 0.66 5.85 -11.09
C LEU A 194 -0.44 4.86 -10.77
N MET A 195 -0.21 3.62 -11.13
CA MET A 195 -1.07 2.51 -10.77
C MET A 195 -0.25 1.34 -10.23
N ARG A 196 -0.86 0.58 -9.37
CA ARG A 196 -0.32 -0.68 -8.88
C ARG A 196 -1.43 -1.72 -8.86
N SER A 197 -1.15 -2.91 -9.35
CA SER A 197 -2.03 -4.06 -9.17
C SER A 197 -1.97 -4.50 -7.70
N LEU A 198 -3.13 -4.68 -7.10
CA LEU A 198 -3.27 -5.31 -5.80
C LEU A 198 -3.73 -6.72 -6.05
N ASP A 199 -2.83 -7.68 -5.83
CA ASP A 199 -3.21 -9.09 -5.85
C ASP A 199 -4.11 -9.36 -4.65
N GLN A 200 -5.36 -9.67 -4.92
CA GLN A 200 -6.25 -10.23 -3.91
C GLN A 200 -5.91 -11.72 -3.83
N THR A 201 -5.15 -12.06 -2.82
CA THR A 201 -4.98 -13.47 -2.41
C THR A 201 -6.07 -13.85 -1.44
#